data_7acc6faf02dfcd4f41b811e538c8d35b
#
_entry.id   7acc6faf02dfcd4f41b811e538c8d35b
#
_cell.length_a   1.000
_cell.length_b   1.000
_cell.length_c   1.000
_cell.angle_alpha   90.00
_cell.angle_beta   90.00
_cell.angle_gamma   90.00
#
_symmetry.space_group_name_H-M   'P 1'
#
loop_
_entity.id
_entity.type
_entity.pdbx_description
1 polymer ?
#
loop_
_entity_poly.entity_id
_entity_poly.type
_entity_poly.pdbx_seq_one_letter_code
_entity_poly.pdbx_strand_id
1 'polypeptide(L)'
;MSDEEGLSLEDVGAGPDEIAPAGRKAGFLPTFLVRALKWVAIGLGFIILGVTTTVVTFQLVSRGRADSELQEYSPDYQGHREPLNYDDTLEEIRGVTSDEVPAIFSAQISLGYDPENQKLAIEIAARKREIGNIALLYLSNKRSEQLRPEYYKQIQGDLLSEINGVLGEGQIKAVVFRNFVVTQ
;
A
#
# COMPACT_ATOMS: atom_id res chain seq x y z
N MET A 1 -8.63 73.83 45.35
CA MET A 1 -8.43 73.39 46.76
C MET A 1 -7.68 72.09 46.63
N SER A 2 -6.48 72.28 46.53
CA SER A 2 -5.41 72.13 47.56
C SER A 2 -4.97 70.72 47.51
N ASP A 3 -3.88 70.51 47.05
CA ASP A 3 -2.49 70.66 47.41
C ASP A 3 -1.95 69.28 47.70
N GLU A 4 -1.00 69.00 46.96
CA GLU A 4 0.46 69.11 47.15
C GLU A 4 1.05 67.87 47.76
N GLU A 5 1.99 67.50 47.04
CA GLU A 5 3.43 67.31 47.32
C GLU A 5 3.74 65.98 48.00
N GLY A 6 4.74 65.26 47.71
CA GLY A 6 6.02 65.62 47.12
C GLY A 6 7.05 64.67 47.69
N LEU A 7 8.09 64.49 46.94
CA LEU A 7 9.48 64.15 47.41
C LEU A 7 9.76 62.76 47.97
N SER A 8 10.46 61.95 47.21
CA SER A 8 11.92 62.02 47.00
C SER A 8 12.75 61.48 48.16
N LEU A 9 13.75 60.79 47.72
CA LEU A 9 15.06 60.52 48.36
C LEU A 9 15.18 59.10 48.97
N GLU A 10 15.90 58.34 48.24
CA GLU A 10 17.36 58.12 48.41
C GLU A 10 17.75 57.48 49.76
N ASP A 11 18.32 56.32 49.48
CA ASP A 11 19.68 55.97 49.91
C ASP A 11 19.83 55.22 51.22
N VAL A 12 20.76 54.35 51.09
CA VAL A 12 21.67 53.79 52.13
C VAL A 12 21.19 52.52 52.83
N GLY A 13 21.92 51.51 52.55
CA GLY A 13 22.51 50.77 53.61
C GLY A 13 22.47 49.26 53.53
N ALA A 14 23.50 48.80 52.94
CA ALA A 14 24.29 47.66 53.40
C ALA A 14 23.59 46.46 54.06
N GLY A 15 23.67 45.38 53.34
CA GLY A 15 24.18 44.11 53.72
C GLY A 15 23.69 43.38 54.99
N PRO A 16 24.15 42.21 55.21
CA PRO A 16 24.14 41.03 54.37
C PRO A 16 23.37 39.93 55.10
N ASP A 17 22.95 38.95 54.35
CA ASP A 17 22.89 37.54 54.77
C ASP A 17 22.18 36.75 53.70
N GLU A 18 22.94 36.20 52.84
CA GLU A 18 23.25 34.78 52.70
C GLU A 18 22.09 33.84 53.08
N ILE A 19 21.28 33.46 52.09
CA ILE A 19 20.82 32.08 52.00
C ILE A 19 20.99 31.63 50.55
N ALA A 20 22.09 30.98 50.27
CA ALA A 20 22.36 30.22 49.07
C ALA A 20 21.37 29.06 48.95
N PRO A 21 20.66 28.89 47.85
CA PRO A 21 20.14 27.59 47.50
C PRO A 21 21.33 26.77 46.99
N ALA A 22 21.54 25.64 47.63
CA ALA A 22 22.55 24.65 47.34
C ALA A 22 22.67 24.40 45.84
N GLY A 23 23.69 24.96 45.23
CA GLY A 23 24.16 24.60 43.93
C GLY A 23 24.48 23.12 43.90
N ARG A 24 23.64 22.34 43.30
CA ARG A 24 24.02 21.01 42.78
C ARG A 24 25.20 21.26 41.85
N LYS A 25 26.37 20.93 42.31
CA LYS A 25 27.59 20.84 41.51
C LYS A 25 27.28 19.90 40.36
N ALA A 26 26.90 20.45 39.21
CA ALA A 26 26.91 19.72 37.97
C ALA A 26 28.35 19.22 37.82
N GLY A 27 28.53 17.92 37.94
CA GLY A 27 29.80 17.27 37.85
C GLY A 27 30.56 17.73 36.64
N PHE A 28 31.82 18.04 36.87
CA PHE A 28 32.81 18.46 35.91
C PHE A 28 33.01 17.31 34.91
N LEU A 29 32.13 17.23 33.95
CA LEU A 29 32.33 16.33 32.80
C LEU A 29 33.46 16.92 31.98
N PRO A 30 34.54 16.20 31.75
CA PRO A 30 35.64 16.70 30.96
C PRO A 30 35.11 17.08 29.57
N THR A 31 35.57 18.24 29.07
CA THR A 31 35.13 18.84 27.78
C THR A 31 35.15 17.84 26.62
N PHE A 32 36.01 16.85 26.70
CA PHE A 32 36.09 15.71 25.79
C PHE A 32 34.81 14.85 25.79
N LEU A 33 34.25 14.54 26.96
CA LEU A 33 33.01 13.75 27.10
C LEU A 33 31.80 14.48 26.51
N VAL A 34 31.70 15.79 26.71
CA VAL A 34 30.63 16.60 26.13
C VAL A 34 30.74 16.62 24.59
N ARG A 35 31.97 16.69 24.07
CA ARG A 35 32.22 16.66 22.61
C ARG A 35 31.93 15.27 22.06
N ALA A 36 32.32 14.20 22.73
CA ALA A 36 32.01 12.83 22.35
C ALA A 36 30.49 12.54 22.36
N LEU A 37 29.78 13.01 23.40
CA LEU A 37 28.34 12.87 23.55
C LEU A 37 27.59 13.59 22.40
N LYS A 38 28.08 14.77 21.99
CA LYS A 38 27.50 15.50 20.81
C LYS A 38 27.64 14.69 19.52
N TRP A 39 28.79 14.06 19.28
CA TRP A 39 28.97 13.21 18.08
C TRP A 39 28.15 11.94 18.13
N VAL A 40 27.98 11.34 19.31
CA VAL A 40 27.10 10.18 19.50
C VAL A 40 25.64 10.56 19.25
N ALA A 41 25.19 11.70 19.74
CA ALA A 41 23.83 12.19 19.51
C ALA A 41 23.55 12.46 18.02
N ILE A 42 24.52 13.05 17.30
CA ILE A 42 24.42 13.27 15.86
C ILE A 42 24.38 11.93 15.11
N GLY A 43 25.24 10.97 15.45
CA GLY A 43 25.25 9.63 14.86
C GLY A 43 23.92 8.88 15.08
N LEU A 44 23.36 8.94 16.29
CA LEU A 44 22.07 8.36 16.62
C LEU A 44 20.94 8.99 15.80
N GLY A 45 20.96 10.31 15.64
CA GLY A 45 20.01 11.04 14.79
C GLY A 45 20.03 10.57 13.32
N PHE A 46 21.22 10.37 12.77
CA PHE A 46 21.36 9.83 11.40
C PHE A 46 20.84 8.39 11.27
N ILE A 47 21.06 7.54 12.28
CA ILE A 47 20.54 6.17 12.28
C ILE A 47 19.01 6.16 12.30
N ILE A 48 18.40 6.97 13.17
CA ILE A 48 16.94 7.09 13.28
C ILE A 48 16.36 7.60 11.94
N LEU A 49 16.99 8.61 11.35
CA LEU A 49 16.55 9.18 10.07
C LEU A 49 16.70 8.18 8.93
N GLY A 50 17.76 7.38 8.91
CA GLY A 50 17.98 6.31 7.94
C GLY A 50 16.92 5.20 8.07
N VAL A 51 16.61 4.75 9.28
CA VAL A 51 15.61 3.72 9.52
C VAL A 51 14.21 4.22 9.15
N THR A 52 13.86 5.45 9.53
CA THR A 52 12.53 6.01 9.18
C THR A 52 12.35 6.19 7.68
N THR A 53 13.38 6.67 6.96
CA THR A 53 13.32 6.78 5.50
C THR A 53 13.17 5.41 4.83
N THR A 54 13.89 4.41 5.31
CA THR A 54 13.80 3.03 4.76
C THR A 54 12.40 2.44 4.97
N VAL A 55 11.83 2.60 6.18
CA VAL A 55 10.48 2.10 6.49
C VAL A 55 9.41 2.81 5.66
N VAL A 56 9.51 4.15 5.52
CA VAL A 56 8.55 4.92 4.71
C VAL A 56 8.65 4.57 3.24
N THR A 57 9.88 4.44 2.70
CA THR A 57 10.09 4.03 1.31
C THR A 57 9.57 2.61 1.08
N PHE A 58 9.82 1.69 2.01
CA PHE A 58 9.30 0.33 1.94
C PHE A 58 7.77 0.29 1.97
N GLN A 59 7.12 1.08 2.83
CA GLN A 59 5.65 1.18 2.87
C GLN A 59 5.04 1.81 1.61
N LEU A 60 5.71 2.81 1.00
CA LEU A 60 5.24 3.39 -0.25
C LEU A 60 5.41 2.43 -1.44
N VAL A 61 6.54 1.73 -1.50
CA VAL A 61 6.82 0.75 -2.56
C VAL A 61 5.98 -0.52 -2.38
N SER A 62 5.74 -0.96 -1.14
CA SER A 62 4.90 -2.14 -0.87
C SER A 62 3.41 -1.89 -1.11
N ARG A 63 2.92 -0.64 -0.98
CA ARG A 63 1.53 -0.31 -1.37
C ARG A 63 1.29 -0.36 -2.88
N GLY A 64 2.35 -0.25 -3.69
CA GLY A 64 2.28 -0.42 -5.15
C GLY A 64 2.65 -1.82 -5.65
N ARG A 65 3.11 -2.70 -4.76
CA ARG A 65 3.60 -4.05 -5.09
C ARG A 65 2.98 -5.15 -4.23
N ALA A 66 1.94 -4.85 -3.47
CA ALA A 66 1.39 -5.74 -2.45
C ALA A 66 0.74 -7.02 -2.97
N ASP A 67 0.76 -7.30 -4.28
CA ASP A 67 0.15 -8.52 -4.80
C ASP A 67 1.01 -9.31 -5.80
N SER A 68 2.32 -9.05 -5.89
CA SER A 68 3.18 -9.78 -6.84
C SER A 68 4.30 -10.59 -6.18
N GLU A 69 4.33 -10.75 -4.86
CA GLU A 69 5.28 -11.70 -4.27
C GLU A 69 4.69 -13.11 -4.27
N LEU A 70 5.30 -13.92 -5.12
CA LEU A 70 5.39 -15.36 -5.05
C LEU A 70 4.96 -15.89 -3.67
N GLN A 71 3.72 -16.26 -3.55
CA GLN A 71 3.28 -17.13 -2.49
C GLN A 71 4.00 -18.46 -2.75
N GLU A 72 5.19 -18.58 -2.19
CA GLU A 72 5.90 -19.83 -2.04
C GLU A 72 4.92 -20.79 -1.37
N TYR A 73 4.44 -21.73 -2.15
CA TYR A 73 3.41 -22.68 -1.77
C TYR A 73 3.98 -23.58 -0.68
N SER A 74 3.86 -23.14 0.56
CA SER A 74 4.08 -24.00 1.72
C SER A 74 2.92 -24.99 1.77
N PRO A 75 3.15 -26.30 1.65
CA PRO A 75 2.07 -27.28 1.57
C PRO A 75 1.25 -27.44 2.86
N ASP A 76 1.57 -26.67 3.88
CA ASP A 76 0.99 -26.82 5.22
C ASP A 76 -0.02 -25.71 5.61
N TYR A 77 -0.34 -24.78 4.69
CA TYR A 77 -1.38 -23.76 4.92
C TYR A 77 -2.68 -24.18 4.22
N GLN A 78 -3.35 -25.17 4.76
CA GLN A 78 -4.78 -25.36 4.54
C GLN A 78 -5.57 -24.33 5.36
N GLY A 79 -5.34 -23.04 5.10
CA GLY A 79 -6.26 -22.01 5.49
C GLY A 79 -7.60 -22.34 4.82
N HIS A 80 -8.63 -22.48 5.62
CA HIS A 80 -10.00 -22.64 5.16
C HIS A 80 -10.30 -21.49 4.20
N ARG A 81 -10.16 -21.71 2.89
CA ARG A 81 -10.60 -20.74 1.90
C ARG A 81 -12.10 -20.69 1.98
N GLU A 82 -12.64 -19.56 2.36
CA GLU A 82 -14.09 -19.33 2.27
C GLU A 82 -14.56 -19.70 0.86
N PRO A 83 -15.65 -20.49 0.76
CA PRO A 83 -16.16 -20.88 -0.55
C PRO A 83 -16.59 -19.63 -1.31
N LEU A 84 -16.00 -19.41 -2.48
CA LEU A 84 -16.41 -18.33 -3.37
C LEU A 84 -17.59 -18.78 -4.22
N ASN A 85 -18.50 -17.86 -4.47
CA ASN A 85 -19.50 -18.02 -5.51
C ASN A 85 -18.89 -17.63 -6.86
N TYR A 86 -19.19 -18.40 -7.92
CA TYR A 86 -18.67 -18.13 -9.25
C TYR A 86 -19.80 -17.69 -10.18
N ASP A 87 -19.63 -16.54 -10.80
CA ASP A 87 -20.50 -16.08 -11.87
C ASP A 87 -19.95 -16.54 -13.23
N ASP A 88 -20.74 -17.34 -13.91
CA ASP A 88 -20.43 -17.93 -15.22
C ASP A 88 -21.23 -17.25 -16.36
N THR A 89 -21.87 -16.11 -16.10
CA THR A 89 -22.79 -15.45 -17.04
C THR A 89 -22.07 -14.68 -18.14
N LEU A 90 -20.74 -14.53 -18.04
CA LEU A 90 -19.94 -13.92 -19.09
C LEU A 90 -19.96 -14.81 -20.34
N GLU A 91 -20.27 -14.18 -21.47
CA GLU A 91 -20.21 -14.84 -22.77
C GLU A 91 -18.78 -15.19 -23.14
N GLU A 92 -18.63 -16.15 -24.07
CA GLU A 92 -17.32 -16.50 -24.62
C GLU A 92 -16.69 -15.29 -25.31
N ILE A 93 -15.49 -14.93 -24.88
CA ILE A 93 -14.71 -13.82 -25.40
C ILE A 93 -13.84 -14.33 -26.53
N ARG A 94 -14.06 -13.83 -27.75
CA ARG A 94 -13.28 -14.18 -28.93
C ARG A 94 -12.58 -12.95 -29.47
N GLY A 95 -11.30 -13.09 -29.81
CA GLY A 95 -10.51 -12.01 -30.37
C GLY A 95 -9.29 -12.52 -31.13
N VAL A 96 -8.44 -11.55 -31.48
CA VAL A 96 -7.16 -11.81 -32.14
C VAL A 96 -6.04 -11.20 -31.34
N THR A 97 -4.87 -11.81 -31.38
CA THR A 97 -3.66 -11.36 -30.66
C THR A 97 -2.98 -10.21 -31.40
N SER A 98 -2.06 -9.52 -30.71
CA SER A 98 -1.28 -8.40 -31.23
C SER A 98 0.01 -8.83 -31.98
N ASP A 99 0.09 -10.09 -32.43
CA ASP A 99 1.22 -10.60 -33.21
C ASP A 99 1.21 -10.02 -34.63
N GLU A 100 2.34 -10.05 -35.33
CA GLU A 100 2.43 -9.70 -36.76
C GLU A 100 1.55 -10.62 -37.62
N VAL A 101 1.49 -11.90 -37.26
CA VAL A 101 0.50 -12.86 -37.78
C VAL A 101 -0.48 -13.14 -36.64
N PRO A 102 -1.67 -12.51 -36.63
CA PRO A 102 -2.60 -12.62 -35.53
C PRO A 102 -3.08 -14.06 -35.30
N ALA A 103 -2.99 -14.53 -34.08
CA ALA A 103 -3.64 -15.78 -33.66
C ALA A 103 -5.05 -15.49 -33.15
N ILE A 104 -5.98 -16.42 -33.36
CA ILE A 104 -7.33 -16.33 -32.82
C ILE A 104 -7.35 -16.92 -31.44
N PHE A 105 -7.92 -16.20 -30.47
CA PHE A 105 -8.16 -16.75 -29.14
C PHE A 105 -9.65 -16.81 -28.81
N SER A 106 -9.99 -17.76 -27.94
CA SER A 106 -11.28 -17.90 -27.32
C SER A 106 -11.09 -18.15 -25.82
N ALA A 107 -11.79 -17.39 -24.98
CA ALA A 107 -11.71 -17.45 -23.54
C ALA A 107 -13.11 -17.48 -22.91
N GLN A 108 -13.31 -18.39 -21.95
CA GLN A 108 -14.45 -18.38 -21.04
C GLN A 108 -13.96 -18.12 -19.65
N ILE A 109 -14.51 -17.10 -19.00
CA ILE A 109 -14.04 -16.58 -17.70
C ILE A 109 -15.17 -16.70 -16.68
N SER A 110 -14.82 -17.16 -15.47
CA SER A 110 -15.68 -17.15 -14.29
C SER A 110 -15.15 -16.17 -13.28
N LEU A 111 -16.03 -15.40 -12.65
CA LEU A 111 -15.70 -14.40 -11.64
C LEU A 111 -16.07 -14.92 -10.27
N GLY A 112 -15.06 -15.10 -9.40
CA GLY A 112 -15.24 -15.54 -8.01
C GLY A 112 -15.46 -14.36 -7.08
N TYR A 113 -16.55 -14.36 -6.31
CA TYR A 113 -16.91 -13.32 -5.37
C TYR A 113 -17.46 -13.91 -4.07
N ASP A 114 -17.58 -13.07 -3.05
CA ASP A 114 -18.12 -13.44 -1.75
C ASP A 114 -19.62 -13.76 -1.85
N PRO A 115 -20.07 -14.97 -1.48
CA PRO A 115 -21.48 -15.35 -1.55
C PRO A 115 -22.41 -14.44 -0.73
N GLU A 116 -21.90 -13.75 0.29
CA GLU A 116 -22.69 -12.83 1.11
C GLU A 116 -22.92 -11.48 0.40
N ASN A 117 -22.11 -11.14 -0.62
CA ASN A 117 -22.24 -9.87 -1.34
C ASN A 117 -23.18 -9.97 -2.54
N GLN A 118 -24.49 -9.99 -2.25
CA GLN A 118 -25.53 -10.03 -3.29
C GLN A 118 -25.54 -8.77 -4.19
N LYS A 119 -25.12 -7.61 -3.67
CA LYS A 119 -25.07 -6.37 -4.45
C LYS A 119 -24.02 -6.46 -5.54
N LEU A 120 -22.87 -7.04 -5.24
CA LEU A 120 -21.82 -7.28 -6.20
C LEU A 120 -22.26 -8.25 -7.30
N ALA A 121 -23.02 -9.30 -6.96
CA ALA A 121 -23.59 -10.22 -7.93
C ALA A 121 -24.51 -9.51 -8.94
N ILE A 122 -25.36 -8.61 -8.45
CA ILE A 122 -26.25 -7.82 -9.31
C ILE A 122 -25.44 -6.86 -10.19
N GLU A 123 -24.40 -6.22 -9.64
CA GLU A 123 -23.54 -5.31 -10.38
C GLU A 123 -22.76 -6.06 -11.49
N ILE A 124 -22.20 -7.24 -11.20
CA ILE A 124 -21.52 -8.09 -12.21
C ILE A 124 -22.48 -8.39 -13.36
N ALA A 125 -23.70 -8.83 -13.06
CA ALA A 125 -24.71 -9.13 -14.07
C ALA A 125 -25.09 -7.89 -14.91
N ALA A 126 -25.21 -6.71 -14.28
CA ALA A 126 -25.50 -5.45 -14.97
C ALA A 126 -24.35 -4.98 -15.87
N ARG A 127 -23.09 -5.17 -15.43
CA ARG A 127 -21.89 -4.74 -16.15
C ARG A 127 -21.23 -5.83 -17.00
N LYS A 128 -21.86 -6.96 -17.20
CA LYS A 128 -21.25 -8.10 -17.91
C LYS A 128 -20.63 -7.75 -19.27
N ARG A 129 -21.25 -6.82 -20.02
CA ARG A 129 -20.71 -6.36 -21.31
C ARG A 129 -19.45 -5.53 -21.16
N GLU A 130 -19.40 -4.67 -20.15
CA GLU A 130 -18.24 -3.85 -19.81
C GLU A 130 -17.07 -4.74 -19.36
N ILE A 131 -17.34 -5.68 -18.48
CA ILE A 131 -16.36 -6.66 -17.99
C ILE A 131 -15.84 -7.53 -19.15
N GLY A 132 -16.73 -8.02 -20.02
CA GLY A 132 -16.36 -8.78 -21.20
C GLY A 132 -15.48 -7.98 -22.17
N ASN A 133 -15.77 -6.69 -22.35
CA ASN A 133 -14.96 -5.80 -23.18
C ASN A 133 -13.58 -5.51 -22.57
N ILE A 134 -13.48 -5.33 -21.26
CA ILE A 134 -12.19 -5.19 -20.55
C ILE A 134 -11.33 -6.43 -20.81
N ALA A 135 -11.89 -7.62 -20.60
CA ALA A 135 -11.17 -8.85 -20.83
C ALA A 135 -10.77 -9.05 -22.30
N LEU A 136 -11.64 -8.69 -23.25
CA LEU A 136 -11.34 -8.72 -24.68
C LEU A 136 -10.17 -7.81 -25.03
N LEU A 137 -10.21 -6.55 -24.60
CA LEU A 137 -9.15 -5.58 -24.88
C LEU A 137 -7.82 -5.98 -24.24
N TYR A 138 -7.87 -6.44 -22.99
CA TYR A 138 -6.69 -6.92 -22.31
C TYR A 138 -6.02 -8.09 -23.05
N LEU A 139 -6.80 -9.12 -23.41
CA LEU A 139 -6.28 -10.30 -24.12
C LEU A 139 -5.82 -9.97 -25.55
N SER A 140 -6.54 -9.10 -26.27
CA SER A 140 -6.17 -8.70 -27.64
C SER A 140 -4.87 -7.89 -27.70
N ASN A 141 -4.48 -7.21 -26.61
CA ASN A 141 -3.20 -6.50 -26.51
C ASN A 141 -2.01 -7.42 -26.22
N LYS A 142 -2.24 -8.71 -25.97
CA LYS A 142 -1.18 -9.69 -25.70
C LYS A 142 -0.77 -10.41 -26.99
N ARG A 143 0.47 -10.88 -27.01
CA ARG A 143 0.97 -11.78 -28.05
C ARG A 143 0.61 -13.23 -27.70
N SER A 144 0.53 -14.08 -28.71
CA SER A 144 0.24 -15.52 -28.53
C SER A 144 1.17 -16.20 -27.52
N GLU A 145 2.46 -15.80 -27.49
CA GLU A 145 3.43 -16.31 -26.52
C GLU A 145 3.07 -15.97 -25.08
N GLN A 146 2.47 -14.80 -24.85
CA GLN A 146 2.06 -14.33 -23.53
C GLN A 146 0.75 -14.97 -23.05
N LEU A 147 0.02 -15.62 -23.96
CA LEU A 147 -1.24 -16.33 -23.67
C LEU A 147 -1.04 -17.82 -23.40
N ARG A 148 0.18 -18.26 -23.13
CA ARG A 148 0.50 -19.65 -22.76
C ARG A 148 0.10 -19.95 -21.31
N PRO A 149 -0.12 -21.22 -20.95
CA PRO A 149 -0.51 -21.62 -19.59
C PRO A 149 0.39 -21.11 -18.47
N GLU A 150 1.69 -20.94 -18.75
CA GLU A 150 2.68 -20.44 -17.79
C GLU A 150 2.32 -19.03 -17.27
N TYR A 151 1.63 -18.23 -18.09
CA TYR A 151 1.26 -16.84 -17.78
C TYR A 151 -0.17 -16.70 -17.24
N TYR A 152 -0.96 -17.79 -17.16
CA TYR A 152 -2.37 -17.70 -16.76
C TYR A 152 -2.56 -17.06 -15.39
N LYS A 153 -1.71 -17.36 -14.40
CA LYS A 153 -1.81 -16.73 -13.09
C LYS A 153 -1.62 -15.20 -13.16
N GLN A 154 -0.67 -14.76 -13.96
CA GLN A 154 -0.43 -13.32 -14.16
C GLN A 154 -1.62 -12.68 -14.87
N ILE A 155 -2.10 -13.28 -15.95
CA ILE A 155 -3.28 -12.79 -16.70
C ILE A 155 -4.52 -12.71 -15.80
N GLN A 156 -4.75 -13.72 -14.98
CA GLN A 156 -5.86 -13.73 -14.02
C GLN A 156 -5.73 -12.61 -12.99
N GLY A 157 -4.51 -12.35 -12.48
CA GLY A 157 -4.25 -11.26 -11.55
C GLY A 157 -4.45 -9.88 -12.17
N ASP A 158 -3.96 -9.69 -13.39
CA ASP A 158 -4.13 -8.43 -14.12
C ASP A 158 -5.63 -8.18 -14.43
N LEU A 159 -6.35 -9.19 -14.93
CA LEU A 159 -7.80 -9.11 -15.17
C LEU A 159 -8.58 -8.84 -13.89
N LEU A 160 -8.19 -9.45 -12.77
CA LEU A 160 -8.79 -9.21 -11.47
C LEU A 160 -8.69 -7.72 -11.10
N SER A 161 -7.52 -7.13 -11.29
CA SER A 161 -7.26 -5.71 -11.00
C SER A 161 -8.08 -4.79 -11.91
N GLU A 162 -8.09 -5.04 -13.23
CA GLU A 162 -8.82 -4.25 -14.21
C GLU A 162 -10.33 -4.29 -13.97
N ILE A 163 -10.88 -5.48 -13.70
CA ILE A 163 -12.32 -5.65 -13.46
C ILE A 163 -12.70 -4.97 -12.14
N ASN A 164 -11.91 -5.14 -11.07
CA ASN A 164 -12.16 -4.48 -9.79
C ASN A 164 -12.09 -2.95 -9.91
N GLY A 165 -11.38 -2.41 -10.88
CA GLY A 165 -11.32 -0.98 -11.15
C GLY A 165 -12.65 -0.37 -11.60
N VAL A 166 -13.58 -1.16 -12.14
CA VAL A 166 -14.89 -0.69 -12.61
C VAL A 166 -16.04 -1.07 -11.69
N LEU A 167 -15.82 -1.96 -10.71
CA LEU A 167 -16.83 -2.38 -9.73
C LEU A 167 -16.89 -1.40 -8.56
N GLY A 168 -18.10 -1.06 -8.12
CA GLY A 168 -18.36 -0.11 -7.04
C GLY A 168 -18.95 -0.75 -5.77
N GLU A 169 -19.67 -1.86 -5.89
CA GLU A 169 -20.38 -2.49 -4.78
C GLU A 169 -19.55 -3.56 -4.05
N GLY A 170 -18.26 -3.68 -4.41
CA GLY A 170 -17.33 -4.62 -3.81
C GLY A 170 -16.24 -5.05 -4.78
N GLN A 171 -15.55 -6.14 -4.43
CA GLN A 171 -14.46 -6.67 -5.26
C GLN A 171 -14.65 -8.16 -5.53
N ILE A 172 -14.37 -8.58 -6.75
CA ILE A 172 -14.18 -9.99 -7.05
C ILE A 172 -12.87 -10.46 -6.43
N LYS A 173 -12.86 -11.71 -5.97
CA LYS A 173 -11.71 -12.32 -5.28
C LYS A 173 -10.91 -13.25 -6.19
N ALA A 174 -11.49 -13.68 -7.30
CA ALA A 174 -10.84 -14.59 -8.25
C ALA A 174 -11.36 -14.39 -9.67
N VAL A 175 -10.46 -14.57 -10.64
CA VAL A 175 -10.76 -14.74 -12.06
C VAL A 175 -10.26 -16.11 -12.47
N VAL A 176 -11.12 -16.94 -13.07
CA VAL A 176 -10.78 -18.30 -13.45
C VAL A 176 -11.12 -18.52 -14.93
N PHE A 177 -10.19 -19.07 -15.70
CA PHE A 177 -10.45 -19.53 -17.05
C PHE A 177 -11.12 -20.91 -17.01
N ARG A 178 -12.34 -21.00 -17.52
CA ARG A 178 -13.05 -22.28 -17.73
C ARG A 178 -12.57 -22.98 -19.00
N ASN A 179 -12.36 -22.18 -20.01
CA ASN A 179 -11.78 -22.61 -21.28
C ASN A 179 -10.92 -21.48 -21.84
N PHE A 180 -9.76 -21.82 -22.37
CA PHE A 180 -8.86 -20.87 -23.00
C PHE A 180 -8.11 -21.55 -24.14
N VAL A 181 -8.37 -21.11 -25.34
CA VAL A 181 -7.79 -21.68 -26.58
C VAL A 181 -7.16 -20.57 -27.40
N VAL A 182 -5.96 -20.80 -27.90
CA VAL A 182 -5.27 -19.94 -28.87
C VAL A 182 -4.91 -20.79 -30.06
N THR A 183 -5.36 -20.38 -31.26
CA THR A 183 -5.13 -21.09 -32.51
C THR A 183 -4.37 -20.18 -33.47
N GLN A 184 -3.23 -20.64 -33.95
CA GLN A 184 -2.42 -20.00 -34.98
C GLN A 184 -2.84 -20.49 -36.38
#